data_eb7bc1717e0c4c878514c9e6f054f8e8
#
_entry.id   eb7bc1717e0c4c878514c9e6f054f8e8
#
_cell.length_a   1.000
_cell.length_b   1.000
_cell.length_c   1.000
_cell.angle_alpha   90.00
_cell.angle_beta   90.00
_cell.angle_gamma   90.00
#
_symmetry.space_group_name_H-M   'P 1'
#
loop_
_entity.id
_entity.type
_entity.pdbx_description
1 polymer ?
#
loop_
_entity_poly.entity_id
_entity_poly.type
_entity_poly.pdbx_seq_one_letter_code
_entity_poly.pdbx_strand_id
1 'polypeptide(L)'
;MPKFTQVGKEIGSSECPAIVLGKTAYTTNQKVLDNHRATIAGVEKLNEYRPSQAQDRGNFLEEGIAKWACKQLHAGFEMPEFAHQNKEHKMGASIDAIISSDIGINISDPVNGEQYTYNGEGILEIKTDFYHMDVVREEWVIQVHHQMICSGYTWGIVAVFTGKVLRLYPVPRDEELIDKIIYKVNEFWSLVE
;
A
#
# COMPACT_ATOMS: atom_id res chain seq x y z
N MET A 1 -2.39 -17.99 2.94
CA MET A 1 -3.56 -17.75 2.05
C MET A 1 -3.47 -16.36 1.51
N PRO A 2 -3.87 -16.10 0.29
CA PRO A 2 -3.67 -14.78 -0.30
C PRO A 2 -4.53 -13.73 0.40
N LYS A 3 -3.88 -12.65 0.78
CA LYS A 3 -4.46 -11.40 1.25
C LYS A 3 -5.12 -10.68 0.07
N PHE A 4 -6.24 -11.16 -0.49
CA PHE A 4 -6.77 -10.56 -1.72
C PHE A 4 -7.99 -9.69 -1.46
N THR A 5 -7.90 -8.47 -1.98
CA THR A 5 -9.06 -7.64 -2.28
C THR A 5 -9.88 -8.28 -3.42
N GLN A 6 -11.20 -8.20 -3.32
CA GLN A 6 -12.08 -8.79 -4.32
C GLN A 6 -12.39 -7.78 -5.42
N VAL A 7 -11.71 -7.90 -6.57
CA VAL A 7 -12.03 -7.09 -7.77
C VAL A 7 -13.51 -7.18 -8.07
N GLY A 8 -14.14 -6.07 -8.39
CA GLY A 8 -15.58 -5.95 -8.61
C GLY A 8 -16.41 -5.68 -7.35
N LYS A 9 -15.82 -5.82 -6.16
CA LYS A 9 -16.47 -5.52 -4.88
C LYS A 9 -15.74 -4.44 -4.07
N GLU A 10 -14.43 -4.37 -4.22
CA GLU A 10 -13.56 -3.49 -3.45
C GLU A 10 -12.43 -2.96 -4.33
N ILE A 11 -12.02 -1.71 -4.09
CA ILE A 11 -10.78 -1.16 -4.64
C ILE A 11 -9.62 -1.64 -3.77
N GLY A 12 -8.62 -2.27 -4.38
CA GLY A 12 -7.39 -2.66 -3.71
C GLY A 12 -6.43 -1.49 -3.47
N SER A 13 -5.62 -1.57 -2.42
CA SER A 13 -4.64 -0.53 -2.09
C SER A 13 -3.62 -0.28 -3.21
N SER A 14 -3.28 -1.29 -4.01
CA SER A 14 -2.39 -1.16 -5.17
C SER A 14 -3.07 -0.55 -6.42
N GLU A 15 -4.41 -0.55 -6.49
CA GLU A 15 -5.18 0.04 -7.59
C GLU A 15 -5.50 1.52 -7.32
N CYS A 16 -5.69 1.87 -6.06
CA CYS A 16 -6.09 3.21 -5.62
C CYS A 16 -5.19 4.33 -6.17
N PRO A 17 -3.86 4.23 -6.21
CA PRO A 17 -3.02 5.26 -6.79
C PRO A 17 -3.36 5.59 -8.25
N ALA A 18 -3.71 4.59 -9.07
CA ALA A 18 -4.11 4.84 -10.46
C ALA A 18 -5.45 5.57 -10.56
N ILE A 19 -6.37 5.36 -9.61
CA ILE A 19 -7.65 6.06 -9.54
C ILE A 19 -7.43 7.52 -9.15
N VAL A 20 -6.57 7.79 -8.17
CA VAL A 20 -6.30 9.13 -7.65
C VAL A 20 -5.48 9.98 -8.62
N LEU A 21 -4.44 9.39 -9.23
CA LEU A 21 -3.48 10.07 -10.11
C LEU A 21 -3.86 9.99 -11.60
N GLY A 22 -4.83 9.13 -11.95
CA GLY A 22 -5.19 8.81 -13.34
C GLY A 22 -4.34 7.70 -13.95
N LYS A 23 -3.07 7.59 -13.58
CA LYS A 23 -2.13 6.55 -14.00
C LYS A 23 -0.99 6.35 -12.99
N THR A 24 -0.39 5.16 -13.02
CA THR A 24 0.87 4.82 -12.35
C THR A 24 1.84 4.22 -13.37
N ALA A 25 3.02 3.80 -12.92
CA ALA A 25 3.97 3.07 -13.76
C ALA A 25 3.41 1.72 -14.27
N TYR A 26 2.40 1.16 -13.61
CA TYR A 26 1.91 -0.21 -13.85
C TYR A 26 0.52 -0.28 -14.46
N THR A 27 -0.33 0.74 -14.23
CA THR A 27 -1.73 0.72 -14.69
C THR A 27 -2.30 2.14 -14.83
N THR A 28 -3.48 2.23 -15.43
CA THR A 28 -4.24 3.48 -15.58
C THR A 28 -5.60 3.34 -14.91
N ASN A 29 -6.23 4.47 -14.54
CA ASN A 29 -7.61 4.48 -14.03
C ASN A 29 -8.58 3.77 -14.98
N GLN A 30 -8.47 4.03 -16.29
CA GLN A 30 -9.34 3.37 -17.29
C GLN A 30 -9.19 1.83 -17.25
N LYS A 31 -7.96 1.32 -17.14
CA LYS A 31 -7.72 -0.13 -17.08
C LYS A 31 -8.29 -0.75 -15.80
N VAL A 32 -8.19 -0.05 -14.68
CA VAL A 32 -8.81 -0.47 -13.41
C VAL A 32 -10.33 -0.52 -13.57
N LEU A 33 -10.93 0.54 -14.14
CA LEU A 33 -12.37 0.64 -14.39
C LEU A 33 -12.86 -0.51 -15.28
N ASP A 34 -12.19 -0.78 -16.39
CA ASP A 34 -12.55 -1.85 -17.33
C ASP A 34 -12.46 -3.23 -16.66
N ASN A 35 -11.46 -3.46 -15.80
CA ASN A 35 -11.32 -4.69 -15.04
C ASN A 35 -12.48 -4.91 -14.07
N HIS A 36 -12.89 -3.86 -13.33
CA HIS A 36 -14.02 -3.95 -12.40
C HIS A 36 -15.32 -4.19 -13.12
N ARG A 37 -15.61 -3.46 -14.20
CA ARG A 37 -16.80 -3.66 -15.05
C ARG A 37 -16.88 -5.07 -15.63
N ALA A 38 -15.77 -5.57 -16.18
CA ALA A 38 -15.71 -6.92 -16.74
C ALA A 38 -16.00 -7.98 -15.67
N THR A 39 -15.43 -7.82 -14.47
CA THR A 39 -15.67 -8.75 -13.36
C THR A 39 -17.11 -8.74 -12.90
N ILE A 40 -17.75 -7.57 -12.78
CA ILE A 40 -19.15 -7.44 -12.39
C ILE A 40 -20.07 -8.03 -13.48
N ALA A 41 -19.74 -7.85 -14.75
CA ALA A 41 -20.46 -8.43 -15.87
C ALA A 41 -20.25 -9.96 -16.03
N GLY A 42 -19.47 -10.59 -15.17
CA GLY A 42 -19.20 -12.03 -15.23
C GLY A 42 -18.34 -12.44 -16.44
N VAL A 43 -17.60 -11.50 -17.03
CA VAL A 43 -16.66 -11.79 -18.11
C VAL A 43 -15.46 -12.50 -17.51
N GLU A 44 -15.30 -13.79 -17.78
CA GLU A 44 -14.14 -14.55 -17.34
C GLU A 44 -12.87 -13.95 -17.93
N LYS A 45 -11.88 -13.65 -17.06
CA LYS A 45 -10.54 -13.30 -17.53
C LYS A 45 -9.93 -14.55 -18.15
N LEU A 46 -9.78 -14.57 -19.47
CA LEU A 46 -9.14 -15.64 -20.24
C LEU A 46 -7.65 -15.86 -19.90
N ASN A 47 -7.04 -15.00 -19.10
CA ASN A 47 -5.65 -15.11 -18.69
C ASN A 47 -5.55 -15.53 -17.22
N GLU A 48 -5.05 -16.73 -16.98
CA GLU A 48 -4.56 -17.11 -15.67
C GLU A 48 -3.58 -16.05 -15.15
N TYR A 49 -3.86 -15.50 -13.96
CA TYR A 49 -2.91 -14.61 -13.29
C TYR A 49 -1.61 -15.39 -13.04
N ARG A 50 -0.55 -14.98 -13.71
CA ARG A 50 0.80 -15.46 -13.42
C ARG A 50 1.59 -14.27 -12.88
N PRO A 51 2.06 -14.36 -11.63
CA PRO A 51 2.89 -13.30 -11.08
C PRO A 51 4.13 -13.10 -11.96
N SER A 52 4.54 -11.86 -12.15
CA SER A 52 5.81 -11.58 -12.80
C SER A 52 6.97 -11.99 -11.89
N GLN A 53 8.15 -12.24 -12.46
CA GLN A 53 9.35 -12.50 -11.65
C GLN A 53 9.64 -11.39 -10.63
N ALA A 54 9.26 -10.15 -10.93
CA ALA A 54 9.40 -9.03 -10.00
C ALA A 54 8.44 -9.16 -8.81
N GLN A 55 7.20 -9.61 -9.04
CA GLN A 55 6.22 -9.88 -7.98
C GLN A 55 6.64 -11.08 -7.13
N ASP A 56 7.06 -12.18 -7.75
CA ASP A 56 7.55 -13.35 -7.02
C ASP A 56 8.73 -12.98 -6.11
N ARG A 57 9.70 -12.24 -6.65
CA ARG A 57 10.85 -11.76 -5.88
C ARG A 57 10.39 -10.88 -4.71
N GLY A 58 9.42 -9.98 -4.92
CA GLY A 58 8.84 -9.16 -3.86
C GLY A 58 8.33 -10.04 -2.72
N ASN A 59 7.45 -10.97 -3.04
CA ASN A 59 6.83 -11.89 -2.07
C ASN A 59 7.88 -12.70 -1.28
N PHE A 60 8.94 -13.17 -1.95
CA PHE A 60 10.02 -13.90 -1.26
C PHE A 60 10.87 -13.03 -0.33
N LEU A 61 10.98 -11.74 -0.61
CA LEU A 61 11.82 -10.82 0.16
C LEU A 61 11.06 -10.11 1.29
N GLU A 62 9.73 -10.04 1.25
CA GLU A 62 8.89 -9.26 2.17
C GLU A 62 9.27 -9.50 3.65
N GLU A 63 9.26 -10.75 4.11
CA GLU A 63 9.57 -11.05 5.50
C GLU A 63 11.01 -10.66 5.89
N GLY A 64 11.96 -10.88 4.98
CA GLY A 64 13.36 -10.49 5.21
C GLY A 64 13.54 -8.99 5.30
N ILE A 65 12.83 -8.24 4.47
CA ILE A 65 12.84 -6.77 4.48
C ILE A 65 12.13 -6.24 5.73
N ALA A 66 10.98 -6.83 6.12
CA ALA A 66 10.30 -6.49 7.37
C ALA A 66 11.22 -6.65 8.58
N LYS A 67 11.89 -7.80 8.70
CA LYS A 67 12.88 -8.06 9.77
C LYS A 67 14.00 -7.03 9.78
N TRP A 68 14.51 -6.65 8.62
CA TRP A 68 15.58 -5.66 8.53
C TRP A 68 15.11 -4.25 8.90
N ALA A 69 13.93 -3.84 8.41
CA ALA A 69 13.31 -2.58 8.78
C ALA A 69 13.07 -2.49 10.29
N CYS A 70 12.45 -3.50 10.88
CA CYS A 70 12.16 -3.55 12.31
C CYS A 70 13.43 -3.54 13.18
N LYS A 71 14.51 -4.19 12.73
CA LYS A 71 15.81 -4.11 13.39
C LYS A 71 16.34 -2.68 13.44
N GLN A 72 16.20 -1.90 12.34
CA GLN A 72 16.64 -0.50 12.30
C GLN A 72 15.75 0.40 13.17
N LEU A 73 14.46 0.10 13.28
CA LEU A 73 13.45 0.86 14.00
C LEU A 73 13.32 0.46 15.48
N HIS A 74 14.04 -0.57 15.92
CA HIS A 74 13.86 -1.18 17.24
C HIS A 74 12.40 -1.56 17.51
N ALA A 75 11.73 -2.14 16.52
CA ALA A 75 10.33 -2.50 16.52
C ALA A 75 10.11 -4.00 16.34
N GLY A 76 8.95 -4.48 16.78
CA GLY A 76 8.39 -5.78 16.39
C GLY A 76 7.53 -5.64 15.13
N PHE A 77 7.19 -6.78 14.50
CA PHE A 77 6.22 -6.79 13.41
C PHE A 77 5.39 -8.07 13.41
N GLU A 78 4.21 -7.95 12.81
CA GLU A 78 3.32 -9.05 12.49
C GLU A 78 2.95 -8.97 11.00
N MET A 79 2.91 -10.11 10.31
CA MET A 79 2.40 -10.19 8.94
C MET A 79 0.92 -10.60 8.99
N PRO A 80 -0.02 -9.72 8.64
CA PRO A 80 -1.45 -10.01 8.73
C PRO A 80 -1.86 -11.14 7.80
N GLU A 81 -2.70 -12.05 8.28
CA GLU A 81 -3.27 -13.15 7.49
C GLU A 81 -4.43 -12.69 6.59
N PHE A 82 -5.11 -11.60 6.97
CA PHE A 82 -6.34 -11.14 6.33
C PHE A 82 -6.22 -9.69 5.88
N ALA A 83 -6.93 -9.36 4.79
CA ALA A 83 -7.08 -8.00 4.34
C ALA A 83 -8.04 -7.21 5.24
N HIS A 84 -7.74 -5.93 5.44
CA HIS A 84 -8.65 -4.97 6.08
C HIS A 84 -9.67 -4.46 5.07
N GLN A 85 -10.89 -4.13 5.53
CA GLN A 85 -11.98 -3.68 4.67
C GLN A 85 -12.64 -2.43 5.22
N ASN A 86 -12.87 -1.46 4.33
CA ASN A 86 -13.78 -0.37 4.57
C ASN A 86 -15.01 -0.56 3.67
N LYS A 87 -16.12 -1.04 4.28
CA LYS A 87 -17.34 -1.37 3.55
C LYS A 87 -18.10 -0.14 3.06
N GLU A 88 -17.97 0.98 3.75
CA GLU A 88 -18.64 2.24 3.42
C GLU A 88 -18.21 2.74 2.04
N HIS A 89 -16.91 2.70 1.76
CA HIS A 89 -16.34 3.15 0.50
C HIS A 89 -15.97 2.01 -0.45
N LYS A 90 -16.33 0.76 -0.14
CA LYS A 90 -15.99 -0.43 -0.93
C LYS A 90 -14.47 -0.49 -1.22
N MET A 91 -13.67 -0.38 -0.16
CA MET A 91 -12.20 -0.40 -0.20
C MET A 91 -11.66 -1.61 0.56
N GLY A 92 -10.59 -2.22 0.05
CA GLY A 92 -9.91 -3.32 0.70
C GLY A 92 -8.39 -3.12 0.68
N ALA A 93 -7.70 -3.52 1.75
CA ALA A 93 -6.27 -3.34 1.88
C ALA A 93 -5.57 -4.59 2.40
N SER A 94 -4.60 -5.07 1.64
CA SER A 94 -3.57 -5.97 2.15
C SER A 94 -2.43 -5.12 2.68
N ILE A 95 -1.98 -5.41 3.90
CA ILE A 95 -0.85 -4.75 4.56
C ILE A 95 0.29 -5.76 4.61
N ASP A 96 1.49 -5.38 4.19
CA ASP A 96 2.64 -6.29 4.17
C ASP A 96 3.07 -6.67 5.58
N ALA A 97 3.20 -5.68 6.48
CA ALA A 97 3.39 -5.92 7.90
C ALA A 97 2.79 -4.80 8.76
N ILE A 98 2.38 -5.15 9.97
CA ILE A 98 2.01 -4.22 11.04
C ILE A 98 3.22 -4.14 11.97
N ILE A 99 3.66 -2.93 12.30
CA ILE A 99 4.82 -2.71 13.16
C ILE A 99 4.44 -1.96 14.42
N SER A 100 5.12 -2.28 15.53
CA SER A 100 4.91 -1.63 16.82
C SER A 100 6.17 -1.63 17.67
N SER A 101 6.23 -0.73 18.64
CA SER A 101 7.30 -0.69 19.65
C SER A 101 6.74 -0.18 20.97
N ASP A 102 7.13 -0.82 22.07
CA ASP A 102 6.75 -0.41 23.43
C ASP A 102 7.35 0.95 23.84
N ILE A 103 8.43 1.35 23.21
CA ILE A 103 9.13 2.62 23.49
C ILE A 103 8.91 3.69 22.43
N GLY A 104 8.01 3.45 21.48
CA GLY A 104 7.82 4.28 20.28
C GLY A 104 8.89 4.06 19.22
N ILE A 105 8.56 4.50 17.99
CA ILE A 105 9.43 4.42 16.82
C ILE A 105 9.88 5.83 16.46
N ASN A 106 11.19 6.07 16.53
CA ASN A 106 11.80 7.33 16.08
C ASN A 106 12.43 7.11 14.72
N ILE A 107 12.05 7.92 13.75
CA ILE A 107 12.52 7.82 12.37
C ILE A 107 12.78 9.21 11.80
N SER A 108 13.89 9.34 11.07
CA SER A 108 14.21 10.54 10.28
C SER A 108 13.81 10.32 8.83
N ASP A 109 13.10 11.28 8.23
CA ASP A 109 12.87 11.28 6.80
C ASP A 109 14.21 11.41 6.06
N PRO A 110 14.57 10.44 5.20
CA PRO A 110 15.85 10.45 4.51
C PRO A 110 15.97 11.56 3.45
N VAL A 111 14.86 12.25 3.11
CA VAL A 111 14.82 13.32 2.10
C VAL A 111 15.10 14.69 2.70
N ASN A 112 14.36 15.04 3.76
CA ASN A 112 14.41 16.38 4.36
C ASN A 112 15.00 16.43 5.77
N GLY A 113 15.28 15.26 6.37
CA GLY A 113 15.83 15.14 7.72
C GLY A 113 14.82 15.37 8.85
N GLU A 114 13.54 15.54 8.52
CA GLU A 114 12.49 15.73 9.53
C GLU A 114 12.35 14.51 10.43
N GLN A 115 12.14 14.76 11.74
CA GLN A 115 12.05 13.70 12.74
C GLN A 115 10.59 13.39 13.06
N TYR A 116 10.26 12.12 13.05
CA TYR A 116 8.94 11.60 13.41
C TYR A 116 9.05 10.66 14.58
N THR A 117 8.08 10.73 15.49
CA THR A 117 7.92 9.79 16.59
C THR A 117 6.53 9.18 16.52
N TYR A 118 6.47 7.87 16.33
CA TYR A 118 5.24 7.11 16.23
C TYR A 118 5.04 6.21 17.44
N ASN A 119 3.80 6.12 17.91
CA ASN A 119 3.38 5.26 19.01
C ASN A 119 2.29 4.31 18.56
N GLY A 120 2.19 3.16 19.25
CA GLY A 120 1.22 2.13 18.92
C GLY A 120 1.57 1.39 17.64
N GLU A 121 0.56 0.84 17.00
CA GLU A 121 0.70 0.08 15.75
C GLU A 121 0.62 0.98 14.52
N GLY A 122 1.39 0.62 13.49
CA GLY A 122 1.39 1.29 12.21
C GLY A 122 1.69 0.35 11.05
N ILE A 123 1.56 0.88 9.85
CA ILE A 123 1.72 0.14 8.60
C ILE A 123 3.18 0.12 8.17
N LEU A 124 3.69 -1.04 7.78
CA LEU A 124 4.92 -1.17 7.01
C LEU A 124 4.57 -1.66 5.60
N GLU A 125 4.68 -0.79 4.63
CA GLU A 125 4.54 -1.12 3.21
C GLU A 125 5.94 -1.38 2.63
N ILE A 126 6.11 -2.52 1.94
CA ILE A 126 7.40 -3.00 1.45
C ILE A 126 7.48 -2.85 -0.05
N LYS A 127 8.55 -2.23 -0.53
CA LYS A 127 8.83 -2.05 -1.95
C LYS A 127 10.24 -2.52 -2.31
N THR A 128 10.36 -3.17 -3.45
CA THR A 128 11.65 -3.48 -4.08
C THR A 128 11.78 -2.63 -5.34
N ASP A 129 12.71 -1.68 -5.32
CA ASP A 129 13.00 -0.81 -6.47
C ASP A 129 14.51 -0.68 -6.66
N PHE A 130 15.01 -1.15 -7.80
CA PHE A 130 16.44 -1.11 -8.12
C PHE A 130 16.90 0.25 -8.65
N TYR A 131 15.96 1.13 -8.98
CA TYR A 131 16.26 2.50 -9.36
C TYR A 131 16.35 3.34 -8.10
N HIS A 132 17.53 3.89 -7.87
CA HIS A 132 17.76 4.73 -6.70
C HIS A 132 16.86 5.96 -6.75
N MET A 133 16.00 6.10 -5.76
CA MET A 133 15.12 7.26 -5.63
C MET A 133 15.46 7.99 -4.33
N ASP A 134 15.68 9.27 -4.45
CA ASP A 134 15.93 10.14 -3.29
C ASP A 134 14.65 10.57 -2.59
N VAL A 135 13.49 10.25 -3.17
CA VAL A 135 12.15 10.56 -2.62
C VAL A 135 11.25 9.34 -2.71
N VAL A 136 10.31 9.23 -1.76
CA VAL A 136 9.24 8.23 -1.83
C VAL A 136 8.29 8.58 -2.99
N ARG A 137 7.82 7.56 -3.72
CA ARG A 137 6.86 7.79 -4.81
C ARG A 137 5.48 8.14 -4.25
N GLU A 138 4.83 9.13 -4.86
CA GLU A 138 3.48 9.55 -4.48
C GLU A 138 2.48 8.37 -4.52
N GLU A 139 2.63 7.47 -5.49
CA GLU A 139 1.79 6.28 -5.61
C GLU A 139 1.87 5.35 -4.38
N TRP A 140 3.03 5.26 -3.72
CA TRP A 140 3.19 4.46 -2.50
C TRP A 140 2.63 5.16 -1.27
N VAL A 141 2.75 6.48 -1.21
CA VAL A 141 2.13 7.30 -0.15
C VAL A 141 0.61 7.18 -0.20
N ILE A 142 0.00 7.27 -1.39
CA ILE A 142 -1.44 7.04 -1.59
C ILE A 142 -1.84 5.63 -1.18
N GLN A 143 -1.04 4.62 -1.51
CA GLN A 143 -1.31 3.23 -1.13
C GLN A 143 -1.35 3.07 0.40
N VAL A 144 -0.40 3.65 1.14
CA VAL A 144 -0.38 3.62 2.60
C VAL A 144 -1.58 4.36 3.20
N HIS A 145 -1.99 5.51 2.65
CA HIS A 145 -3.20 6.22 3.11
C HIS A 145 -4.48 5.42 2.86
N HIS A 146 -4.58 4.73 1.72
CA HIS A 146 -5.67 3.79 1.46
C HIS A 146 -5.69 2.67 2.52
N GLN A 147 -4.54 2.13 2.89
CA GLN A 147 -4.43 1.12 3.95
C GLN A 147 -4.85 1.69 5.31
N MET A 148 -4.50 2.96 5.62
CA MET A 148 -4.96 3.66 6.83
C MET A 148 -6.49 3.81 6.87
N ILE A 149 -7.14 4.12 5.73
CA ILE A 149 -8.60 4.21 5.62
C ILE A 149 -9.26 2.87 5.92
N CYS A 150 -8.67 1.77 5.47
CA CYS A 150 -9.22 0.43 5.65
C CYS A 150 -8.97 -0.15 7.04
N SER A 151 -7.81 0.13 7.63
CA SER A 151 -7.35 -0.48 8.89
C SER A 151 -7.62 0.37 10.14
N GLY A 152 -7.71 1.70 9.98
CA GLY A 152 -7.79 2.64 11.09
C GLY A 152 -6.44 3.05 11.69
N TYR A 153 -5.32 2.51 11.19
CA TYR A 153 -3.98 2.98 11.61
C TYR A 153 -3.75 4.42 11.20
N THR A 154 -2.96 5.15 12.00
CA THR A 154 -2.77 6.60 11.86
C THR A 154 -1.41 7.01 11.30
N TRP A 155 -0.56 6.06 11.01
CA TRP A 155 0.76 6.27 10.42
C TRP A 155 1.26 5.03 9.70
N GLY A 156 2.25 5.21 8.85
CA GLY A 156 2.92 4.12 8.18
C GLY A 156 4.37 4.46 7.83
N ILE A 157 5.09 3.48 7.36
CA ILE A 157 6.44 3.58 6.83
C ILE A 157 6.50 2.83 5.51
N VAL A 158 7.06 3.46 4.47
CA VAL A 158 7.41 2.77 3.23
C VAL A 158 8.86 2.32 3.31
N ALA A 159 9.08 1.01 3.32
CA ALA A 159 10.40 0.38 3.33
C ALA A 159 10.81 0.01 1.90
N VAL A 160 11.79 0.72 1.34
CA VAL A 160 12.24 0.52 -0.05
C VAL A 160 13.60 -0.16 -0.06
N PHE A 161 13.62 -1.40 -0.55
CA PHE A 161 14.85 -2.15 -0.78
C PHE A 161 15.34 -1.92 -2.21
N THR A 162 16.53 -1.34 -2.35
CA THR A 162 17.12 -0.98 -3.65
C THR A 162 18.10 -2.04 -4.21
N GLY A 163 18.15 -3.22 -3.57
CA GLY A 163 19.13 -4.26 -3.87
C GLY A 163 20.45 -4.12 -3.10
N LYS A 164 20.73 -2.96 -2.51
CA LYS A 164 21.93 -2.69 -1.71
C LYS A 164 21.62 -2.09 -0.35
N VAL A 165 20.68 -1.19 -0.28
CA VAL A 165 20.30 -0.47 0.94
C VAL A 165 18.80 -0.58 1.17
N LEU A 166 18.41 -0.47 2.42
CA LEU A 166 17.02 -0.32 2.83
C LEU A 166 16.81 1.13 3.28
N ARG A 167 15.86 1.81 2.63
CA ARG A 167 15.43 3.16 2.99
C ARG A 167 14.05 3.10 3.61
N LEU A 168 13.85 3.84 4.67
CA LEU A 168 12.62 3.90 5.42
C LEU A 168 12.07 5.32 5.34
N TYR A 169 10.89 5.47 4.76
CA TYR A 169 10.21 6.75 4.56
C TYR A 169 9.00 6.83 5.50
N PRO A 170 8.98 7.77 6.45
CA PRO A 170 7.81 7.99 7.29
C PRO A 170 6.64 8.51 6.45
N VAL A 171 5.45 8.01 6.74
CA VAL A 171 4.20 8.44 6.13
C VAL A 171 3.24 8.82 7.26
N PRO A 172 3.26 10.07 7.70
CA PRO A 172 2.27 10.57 8.63
C PRO A 172 0.89 10.62 7.96
N ARG A 173 -0.16 10.50 8.75
CA ARG A 173 -1.52 10.62 8.25
C ARG A 173 -1.80 12.03 7.75
N ASP A 174 -2.32 12.14 6.55
CA ASP A 174 -2.72 13.38 5.88
C ASP A 174 -4.22 13.31 5.58
N GLU A 175 -5.01 14.11 6.29
CA GLU A 175 -6.47 14.11 6.16
C GLU A 175 -6.93 14.68 4.81
N GLU A 176 -6.22 15.65 4.23
CA GLU A 176 -6.56 16.20 2.91
C GLU A 176 -6.38 15.13 1.83
N LEU A 177 -5.30 14.35 1.92
CA LEU A 177 -5.08 13.23 1.01
C LEU A 177 -6.12 12.12 1.21
N ILE A 178 -6.51 11.84 2.45
CA ILE A 178 -7.56 10.86 2.77
C ILE A 178 -8.90 11.29 2.15
N ASP A 179 -9.30 12.53 2.32
CA ASP A 179 -10.53 13.08 1.74
C ASP A 179 -10.51 13.00 0.21
N LYS A 180 -9.37 13.33 -0.40
CA LYS A 180 -9.16 13.20 -1.85
C LYS A 180 -9.29 11.74 -2.31
N ILE A 181 -8.70 10.79 -1.59
CA ILE A 181 -8.80 9.35 -1.90
C ILE A 181 -10.26 8.91 -1.85
N ILE A 182 -10.96 9.20 -0.76
CA ILE A 182 -12.37 8.83 -0.57
C ILE A 182 -13.24 9.42 -1.69
N TYR A 183 -13.06 10.69 -2.00
CA TYR A 183 -13.78 11.35 -3.10
C TYR A 183 -13.55 10.61 -4.43
N LYS A 184 -12.29 10.33 -4.77
CA LYS A 184 -11.93 9.67 -6.04
C LYS A 184 -12.42 8.21 -6.12
N VAL A 185 -12.40 7.50 -5.03
CA VAL A 185 -12.94 6.14 -4.95
C VAL A 185 -14.46 6.13 -5.12
N ASN A 186 -15.17 7.05 -4.48
CA ASN A 186 -16.62 7.17 -4.66
C ASN A 186 -16.99 7.60 -6.09
N GLU A 187 -16.24 8.54 -6.69
CA GLU A 187 -16.39 8.90 -8.11
C GLU A 187 -16.17 7.69 -9.03
N PHE A 188 -15.14 6.88 -8.76
CA PHE A 188 -14.86 5.66 -9.51
C PHE A 188 -16.04 4.68 -9.45
N TRP A 189 -16.61 4.41 -8.28
CA TRP A 189 -17.74 3.50 -8.14
C TRP A 189 -18.99 3.98 -8.88
N SER A 190 -19.23 5.29 -8.92
CA SER A 190 -20.35 5.85 -9.71
C SER A 190 -20.17 5.66 -11.21
N LEU A 191 -18.94 5.42 -11.69
CA LEU A 191 -18.67 5.09 -13.08
C LEU A 191 -18.75 3.58 -13.36
N VAL A 192 -18.55 2.75 -12.34
CA VAL A 192 -18.64 1.28 -12.46
C VAL A 192 -20.09 0.81 -12.53
N GLU A 193 -20.94 1.40 -11.72
CA GLU A 193 -22.39 1.15 -11.65
C GLU A 193 -23.14 1.73 -12.85
#